data_2e169b3bac9a3d181bce86ee762a4598
#
_entry.id   2e169b3bac9a3d181bce86ee762a4598
#
_cell.length_a   1.000
_cell.length_b   1.000
_cell.length_c   1.000
_cell.angle_alpha   90.00
_cell.angle_beta   90.00
_cell.angle_gamma   90.00
#
_symmetry.space_group_name_H-M   'P 1'
#
loop_
_entity.id
_entity.type
_entity.pdbx_description
1 polymer ?
#
loop_
_entity_poly.entity_id
_entity_poly.type
_entity_poly.pdbx_seq_one_letter_code
_entity_poly.pdbx_strand_id
1 'polypeptide(L)' 'MKRRDLIKKLEGAGFRFLRHGGKHDVYIRNGDTEQIPRHKEIHEKLAMAILRKWGL' A
#
# COMPACT_ATOMS: atom_id res chain seq x y z
N MET A 1 -4.95 -9.31 5.83
CA MET A 1 -4.07 -8.32 6.48
C MET A 1 -4.82 -7.03 6.72
N LYS A 2 -4.67 -6.45 7.87
CA LYS A 2 -5.29 -5.15 8.15
C LYS A 2 -4.63 -4.06 7.29
N ARG A 3 -5.45 -3.18 6.73
CA ARG A 3 -4.95 -2.09 5.89
C ARG A 3 -3.88 -1.27 6.59
N ARG A 4 -4.09 -0.95 7.88
CA ARG A 4 -3.11 -0.17 8.63
C ARG A 4 -1.76 -0.87 8.74
N ASP A 5 -1.76 -2.20 8.83
CA ASP A 5 -0.52 -2.97 8.93
C ASP A 5 0.23 -2.99 7.61
N LEU A 6 -0.51 -3.11 6.49
CA LEU A 6 0.08 -3.03 5.17
C LEU A 6 0.72 -1.65 4.95
N ILE A 7 -0.01 -0.59 5.30
CA ILE A 7 0.50 0.77 5.16
C ILE A 7 1.74 0.98 6.02
N LYS A 8 1.76 0.48 7.25
CA LYS A 8 2.95 0.58 8.11
C LYS A 8 4.17 -0.04 7.45
N LYS A 9 3.99 -1.21 6.84
CA LYS A 9 5.10 -1.88 6.14
C LYS A 9 5.60 -1.05 4.96
N LEU A 10 4.68 -0.47 4.20
CA LEU A 10 5.03 0.39 3.08
C LEU A 10 5.73 1.66 3.56
N GLU A 11 5.22 2.28 4.62
CA GLU A 11 5.84 3.47 5.19
C GLU A 11 7.25 3.17 5.71
N GLY A 12 7.43 2.01 6.33
CA GLY A 12 8.75 1.57 6.78
C GLY A 12 9.73 1.41 5.62
N ALA A 13 9.23 1.18 4.41
CA ALA A 13 10.05 1.05 3.21
C ALA A 13 10.20 2.38 2.45
N GLY A 14 9.67 3.48 2.99
CA GLY A 14 9.84 4.80 2.39
C GLY A 14 8.64 5.30 1.60
N PHE A 15 7.57 4.53 1.50
CA PHE A 15 6.35 5.01 0.86
C PHE A 15 5.64 6.02 1.74
N ARG A 16 4.96 6.96 1.12
CA ARG A 16 4.15 7.95 1.83
C ARG A 16 2.88 8.22 1.04
N PHE A 17 1.85 8.69 1.74
CA PHE A 17 0.59 9.05 1.12
C PHE A 17 0.80 10.18 0.11
N LEU A 18 0.30 10.00 -1.11
CA LEU A 18 0.36 11.02 -2.14
C LEU A 18 -0.99 11.72 -2.32
N ARG A 19 -2.03 10.94 -2.57
CA ARG A 19 -3.36 11.51 -2.81
C ARG A 19 -4.43 10.44 -2.74
N HIS A 20 -5.68 10.89 -2.63
CA HIS A 20 -6.83 10.02 -2.80
C HIS A 20 -7.10 9.82 -4.29
N GLY A 21 -7.15 8.57 -4.73
CA GLY A 21 -7.65 8.22 -6.04
C GLY A 21 -9.15 7.94 -5.94
N GLY A 22 -9.74 7.32 -6.96
CA GLY A 22 -11.16 6.98 -6.96
C GLY A 22 -11.53 6.08 -5.79
N LYS A 23 -11.25 4.79 -5.92
CA LYS A 23 -11.53 3.81 -4.85
C LYS A 23 -10.29 3.43 -4.06
N HIS A 24 -9.16 4.04 -4.34
CA HIS A 24 -7.88 3.69 -3.76
C HIS A 24 -7.16 4.94 -3.31
N ASP A 25 -6.29 4.78 -2.32
CA ASP A 25 -5.34 5.82 -1.97
C ASP A 25 -4.02 5.51 -2.66
N VAL A 26 -3.34 6.54 -3.15
CA VAL A 26 -2.07 6.38 -3.86
C VAL A 26 -0.93 6.73 -2.92
N TYR A 27 0.00 5.79 -2.79
CA TYR A 27 1.23 5.98 -2.02
C TYR A 27 2.40 6.05 -2.98
N ILE A 28 3.42 6.81 -2.64
CA ILE A 28 4.56 7.06 -3.53
C ILE A 28 5.89 6.88 -2.81
N ARG A 29 6.88 6.36 -3.55
CA ARG A 29 8.27 6.28 -3.11
C ARG A 29 9.16 6.46 -4.34
N ASN A 30 9.97 7.52 -4.37
CA ASN A 30 10.94 7.76 -5.45
C ASN A 30 10.33 7.63 -6.86
N GLY A 31 9.12 8.15 -7.04
CA GLY A 31 8.43 8.09 -8.33
C GLY A 31 7.63 6.81 -8.56
N ASP A 32 7.83 5.79 -7.74
CA ASP A 32 7.02 4.57 -7.81
C ASP A 32 5.73 4.77 -7.04
N THR A 33 4.61 4.39 -7.63
CA THR A 33 3.30 4.53 -6.97
C THR A 33 2.69 3.18 -6.72
N GLU A 34 1.90 3.09 -5.64
CA GLU A 34 1.13 1.92 -5.31
C GLU A 34 -0.28 2.34 -4.91
N GLN A 35 -1.28 1.63 -5.42
CA GLN A 35 -2.68 1.91 -5.09
C GLN A 35 -3.13 0.97 -3.99
N ILE A 36 -3.60 1.54 -2.88
CA ILE A 36 -4.04 0.77 -1.72
C ILE A 36 -5.55 0.92 -1.57
N PRO A 37 -6.31 -0.18 -1.59
CA PRO A 37 -7.76 -0.12 -1.37
C PRO A 37 -8.09 0.49 -0.02
N ARG A 38 -9.24 1.17 0.08
CA ARG A 38 -9.65 1.81 1.35
C ARG A 38 -10.41 0.88 2.29
N HIS A 39 -10.43 -0.42 2.01
CA HIS A 39 -11.04 -1.39 2.90
C HIS A 39 -10.18 -1.58 4.15
N LYS A 40 -10.81 -1.68 5.30
CA LYS A 40 -10.10 -1.93 6.56
C LYS A 40 -9.30 -3.22 6.52
N GLU A 41 -9.83 -4.21 5.83
CA GLU A 41 -9.21 -5.52 5.70
C GLU A 41 -8.81 -5.72 4.25
N ILE A 42 -7.53 -5.94 3.98
CA ILE A 42 -7.01 -6.19 2.65
C ILE A 42 -6.91 -7.70 2.46
N HIS A 43 -7.42 -8.20 1.34
CA HIS A 43 -7.32 -9.61 1.02
C HIS A 43 -5.85 -10.04 1.10
N GLU A 44 -5.60 -11.18 1.76
CA GLU A 44 -4.23 -11.62 2.04
C GLU A 44 -3.38 -11.75 0.77
N LYS A 45 -3.93 -12.33 -0.29
CA LYS A 45 -3.20 -12.48 -1.55
C LYS A 45 -2.80 -11.15 -2.15
N LEU A 46 -3.69 -10.17 -2.08
CA LEU A 46 -3.39 -8.84 -2.59
C LEU A 46 -2.32 -8.17 -1.76
N ALA A 47 -2.44 -8.24 -0.43
CA ALA A 47 -1.45 -7.65 0.47
C ALA A 47 -0.06 -8.24 0.22
N MET A 48 0.02 -9.56 0.10
CA MET A 48 1.29 -10.23 -0.15
C MET A 48 1.86 -9.88 -1.52
N ALA A 49 1.01 -9.77 -2.54
CA ALA A 49 1.46 -9.38 -3.87
C ALA A 49 2.05 -7.98 -3.86
N ILE A 50 1.41 -7.05 -3.14
CA ILE A 50 1.92 -5.68 -3.00
C ILE A 50 3.28 -5.69 -2.31
N LEU A 51 3.39 -6.41 -1.20
CA LEU A 51 4.66 -6.47 -0.45
C LEU A 51 5.78 -7.09 -1.28
N ARG A 52 5.49 -8.18 -1.99
CA ARG A 52 6.48 -8.84 -2.86
C ARG A 52 6.96 -7.93 -3.97
N LYS A 53 6.04 -7.19 -4.56
CA LYS A 53 6.38 -6.26 -5.64
C LYS A 53 7.47 -5.30 -5.23
N TRP A 54 7.50 -4.90 -3.97
CA TRP A 54 8.46 -3.93 -3.46
C TRP A 54 9.56 -4.55 -2.61
N GLY A 55 9.65 -5.89 -2.58
CA GLY A 55 10.69 -6.61 -1.85
C GLY A 55 10.53 -6.59 -0.34
N LEU A 56 9.30 -6.51 0.11
CA LEU A 56 9.02 -6.41 1.55
C LEU A 56 8.51 -7.71 2.17
#